data_0b9fd130c78b506c7533baceabe33af5
#
_entry.id   0b9fd130c78b506c7533baceabe33af5
#
_cell.length_a   1.000
_cell.length_b   1.000
_cell.length_c   1.000
_cell.angle_alpha   90.00
_cell.angle_beta   90.00
_cell.angle_gamma   90.00
#
_symmetry.space_group_name_H-M   'P 1'
#
loop_
_entity.id
_entity.type
_entity.pdbx_description
1 polymer ?
#
loop_
_entity_poly.entity_id
_entity_poly.type
_entity_poly.pdbx_seq_one_letter_code
_entity_poly.pdbx_strand_id
1 'polypeptide(L)'
;MNSLNSFLSEAQKNRHAIGHFNFVTADVLRAIAEGAKEAGAPAVMVGTSEGEAEFLGMTEAVALVKAMREELQFPVFLNADHFKSFEKCRQAIDAGYDTVLIDGSKLGYEENIVLVKQVKDYAGDKVAVEGELGYLRGSSEVQRKVEISSA
;
A
#
# COMPACT_ATOMS: atom_id res chain seq x y z
N MET A 1 17.95 7.21 -2.30
CA MET A 1 17.28 6.27 -1.39
C MET A 1 17.05 4.97 -2.13
N ASN A 2 17.20 3.80 -1.48
CA ASN A 2 16.92 2.50 -2.12
C ASN A 2 15.43 2.38 -2.45
N SER A 3 15.10 1.63 -3.49
CA SER A 3 13.70 1.41 -3.90
C SER A 3 12.95 0.51 -2.91
N LEU A 4 11.61 0.60 -2.86
CA LEU A 4 10.79 -0.33 -2.07
C LEU A 4 11.13 -1.79 -2.39
N ASN A 5 11.28 -2.13 -3.66
CA ASN A 5 11.62 -3.50 -4.10
C ASN A 5 12.93 -4.01 -3.48
N SER A 6 13.92 -3.14 -3.26
CA SER A 6 15.17 -3.56 -2.59
C SER A 6 14.94 -3.89 -1.11
N PHE A 7 14.11 -3.12 -0.41
CA PHE A 7 13.73 -3.40 0.98
C PHE A 7 12.90 -4.67 1.11
N LEU A 8 11.93 -4.89 0.21
CA LEU A 8 11.12 -6.12 0.19
C LEU A 8 11.97 -7.37 -0.07
N SER A 9 12.90 -7.29 -1.02
CA SER A 9 13.83 -8.39 -1.32
C SER A 9 14.74 -8.71 -0.14
N GLU A 10 15.25 -7.69 0.54
CA GLU A 10 16.07 -7.86 1.75
C GLU A 10 15.26 -8.46 2.91
N ALA A 11 14.04 -7.97 3.12
CA ALA A 11 13.12 -8.48 4.14
C ALA A 11 12.82 -9.97 3.90
N GLN A 12 12.51 -10.35 2.67
CA GLN A 12 12.27 -11.75 2.29
C GLN A 12 13.51 -12.62 2.56
N LYS A 13 14.69 -12.18 2.14
CA LYS A 13 15.96 -12.89 2.36
C LYS A 13 16.25 -13.11 3.83
N ASN A 14 15.98 -12.11 4.67
CA ASN A 14 16.24 -12.13 6.09
C ASN A 14 15.07 -12.67 6.92
N ARG A 15 13.97 -13.08 6.27
CA ARG A 15 12.76 -13.63 6.89
C ARG A 15 12.12 -12.71 7.94
N HIS A 16 12.05 -11.44 7.64
CA HIS A 16 11.27 -10.50 8.43
C HIS A 16 10.28 -9.74 7.55
N ALA A 17 9.27 -9.11 8.16
CA ALA A 17 8.26 -8.31 7.48
C ALA A 17 8.60 -6.81 7.59
N ILE A 18 8.07 -6.02 6.65
CA ILE A 18 8.00 -4.57 6.77
C ILE A 18 6.59 -4.23 7.26
N GLY A 19 6.49 -3.44 8.33
CA GLY A 19 5.19 -3.00 8.84
C GLY A 19 4.47 -2.09 7.85
N HIS A 20 3.15 -2.25 7.72
CA HIS A 20 2.26 -1.40 6.93
C HIS A 20 1.13 -0.87 7.81
N PHE A 21 0.92 0.45 7.81
CA PHE A 21 -0.05 1.12 8.68
C PHE A 21 -0.75 2.24 7.92
N ASN A 22 -2.07 2.32 8.01
CA ASN A 22 -2.83 3.39 7.39
C ASN A 22 -2.79 4.67 8.22
N PHE A 23 -2.89 5.80 7.53
CA PHE A 23 -2.96 7.13 8.14
C PHE A 23 -3.96 8.02 7.41
N VAL A 24 -4.48 9.01 8.13
CA VAL A 24 -5.38 10.02 7.57
C VAL A 24 -5.01 11.43 8.04
N THR A 25 -4.10 11.54 9.02
CA THR A 25 -3.60 12.82 9.52
C THR A 25 -2.07 12.83 9.59
N ALA A 26 -1.49 14.03 9.55
CA ALA A 26 -0.04 14.19 9.67
C ALA A 26 0.52 13.66 10.99
N ASP A 27 -0.24 13.78 12.09
CA ASP A 27 0.18 13.31 13.41
C ASP A 27 0.29 11.79 13.47
N VAL A 28 -0.68 11.08 12.86
CA VAL A 28 -0.64 9.61 12.77
C VAL A 28 0.52 9.17 11.88
N LEU A 29 0.72 9.82 10.73
CA LEU A 29 1.86 9.54 9.86
C LEU A 29 3.20 9.72 10.62
N ARG A 30 3.35 10.80 11.37
CA ARG A 30 4.55 11.08 12.17
C ARG A 30 4.78 10.00 13.21
N ALA A 31 3.75 9.64 13.99
CA ALA A 31 3.86 8.62 15.02
C ALA A 31 4.27 7.26 14.44
N ILE A 32 3.73 6.87 13.27
CA ILE A 32 4.12 5.64 12.57
C ILE A 32 5.60 5.69 12.16
N ALA A 33 6.02 6.77 11.51
CA ALA A 33 7.37 6.88 10.97
C ALA A 33 8.45 6.97 12.07
N GLU A 34 8.20 7.78 13.11
CA GLU A 34 9.09 7.90 14.26
C GLU A 34 9.17 6.58 15.05
N GLY A 35 8.01 5.95 15.35
CA GLY A 35 7.98 4.67 16.05
C GLY A 35 8.69 3.56 15.29
N ALA A 36 8.54 3.48 13.97
CA ALA A 36 9.27 2.51 13.15
C ALA A 36 10.78 2.76 13.18
N LYS A 37 11.20 4.03 13.07
CA LYS A 37 12.61 4.42 13.16
C LYS A 37 13.20 4.11 14.53
N GLU A 38 12.51 4.45 15.63
CA GLU A 38 12.93 4.16 17.00
C GLU A 38 13.02 2.65 17.28
N ALA A 39 12.13 1.87 16.69
CA ALA A 39 12.17 0.41 16.78
C ALA A 39 13.32 -0.23 15.97
N GLY A 40 14.08 0.56 15.21
CA GLY A 40 15.19 0.07 14.38
C GLY A 40 14.72 -0.68 13.12
N ALA A 41 13.48 -0.42 12.64
CA ALA A 41 13.01 -1.01 11.41
C ALA A 41 13.83 -0.48 10.20
N PRO A 42 14.06 -1.30 9.18
CA PRO A 42 14.80 -0.85 7.98
C PRO A 42 14.01 0.13 7.12
N ALA A 43 12.68 0.05 7.18
CA ALA A 43 11.73 0.89 6.48
C ALA A 43 10.34 0.72 7.09
N VAL A 44 9.40 1.58 6.72
CA VAL A 44 7.97 1.41 7.02
C VAL A 44 7.14 1.70 5.77
N MET A 45 6.06 0.98 5.60
CA MET A 45 5.00 1.31 4.64
C MET A 45 3.87 2.01 5.37
N VAL A 46 3.34 3.05 4.74
CA VAL A 46 2.14 3.76 5.19
C VAL A 46 1.11 3.74 4.07
N GLY A 47 -0.16 3.64 4.41
CA GLY A 47 -1.20 3.48 3.42
C GLY A 47 -2.33 4.46 3.56
N THR A 48 -3.07 4.64 2.48
CA THR A 48 -4.40 5.24 2.49
C THR A 48 -5.36 4.33 1.74
N SER A 49 -6.48 3.97 2.37
CA SER A 49 -7.63 3.38 1.69
C SER A 49 -8.24 4.39 0.71
N GLU A 50 -9.15 3.96 -0.18
CA GLU A 50 -9.83 4.89 -1.08
C GLU A 50 -10.51 6.04 -0.33
N GLY A 51 -11.22 5.75 0.78
CA GLY A 51 -11.90 6.77 1.58
C GLY A 51 -10.94 7.73 2.28
N GLU A 52 -9.81 7.23 2.78
CA GLU A 52 -8.76 8.05 3.39
C GLU A 52 -8.07 8.94 2.33
N ALA A 53 -7.81 8.40 1.15
CA ALA A 53 -7.25 9.14 0.03
C ALA A 53 -8.22 10.21 -0.52
N GLU A 54 -9.53 9.95 -0.51
CA GLU A 54 -10.54 10.95 -0.86
C GLU A 54 -10.65 12.06 0.18
N PHE A 55 -10.53 11.72 1.47
CA PHE A 55 -10.58 12.70 2.56
C PHE A 55 -9.32 13.57 2.61
N LEU A 56 -8.14 12.96 2.54
CA LEU A 56 -6.86 13.66 2.68
C LEU A 56 -6.43 14.37 1.38
N GLY A 57 -6.74 13.78 0.22
CA GLY A 57 -6.16 14.11 -1.09
C GLY A 57 -4.92 13.25 -1.40
N MET A 58 -4.88 12.66 -2.60
CA MET A 58 -3.75 11.81 -3.01
C MET A 58 -2.44 12.61 -3.12
N THR A 59 -2.51 13.83 -3.66
CA THR A 59 -1.35 14.71 -3.81
C THR A 59 -0.83 15.17 -2.44
N GLU A 60 -1.73 15.44 -1.51
CA GLU A 60 -1.44 15.84 -0.14
C GLU A 60 -0.79 14.68 0.63
N ALA A 61 -1.31 13.45 0.48
CA ALA A 61 -0.69 12.25 1.07
C ALA A 61 0.76 12.07 0.59
N VAL A 62 1.00 12.18 -0.72
CA VAL A 62 2.34 12.12 -1.31
C VAL A 62 3.26 13.20 -0.75
N ALA A 63 2.77 14.45 -0.66
CA ALA A 63 3.54 15.58 -0.13
C ALA A 63 3.93 15.37 1.35
N LEU A 64 2.98 14.91 2.18
CA LEU A 64 3.20 14.61 3.59
C LEU A 64 4.25 13.50 3.78
N VAL A 65 4.10 12.38 3.06
CA VAL A 65 5.07 11.27 3.14
C VAL A 65 6.46 11.70 2.68
N LYS A 66 6.53 12.50 1.63
CA LYS A 66 7.79 13.04 1.11
C LYS A 66 8.50 13.93 2.13
N ALA A 67 7.76 14.86 2.75
CA ALA A 67 8.28 15.72 3.80
C ALA A 67 8.76 14.90 5.01
N MET A 68 7.98 13.92 5.45
CA MET A 68 8.34 13.04 6.57
C MET A 68 9.60 12.22 6.28
N ARG A 69 9.72 11.67 5.07
CA ARG A 69 10.89 10.93 4.58
C ARG A 69 12.16 11.79 4.63
N GLU A 70 12.04 13.04 4.18
CA GLU A 70 13.14 14.01 4.17
C GLU A 70 13.52 14.46 5.58
N GLU A 71 12.56 14.80 6.42
CA GLU A 71 12.78 15.26 7.80
C GLU A 71 13.45 14.18 8.66
N LEU A 72 12.92 12.96 8.62
CA LEU A 72 13.41 11.87 9.44
C LEU A 72 14.65 11.17 8.86
N GLN A 73 15.01 11.42 7.59
CA GLN A 73 16.05 10.65 6.87
C GLN A 73 15.82 9.13 7.01
N PHE A 74 14.55 8.72 6.91
CA PHE A 74 14.11 7.36 7.13
C PHE A 74 13.22 6.89 5.96
N PRO A 75 13.36 5.64 5.47
CA PRO A 75 12.57 5.12 4.37
C PRO A 75 11.11 4.91 4.77
N VAL A 76 10.21 5.73 4.24
CA VAL A 76 8.75 5.63 4.38
C VAL A 76 8.16 5.48 2.99
N PHE A 77 7.38 4.45 2.72
CA PHE A 77 6.78 4.17 1.41
C PHE A 77 5.26 4.27 1.47
N LEU A 78 4.67 4.97 0.50
CA LEU A 78 3.22 5.21 0.43
C LEU A 78 2.53 4.17 -0.44
N ASN A 79 1.51 3.50 0.12
CA ASN A 79 0.68 2.51 -0.53
C ASN A 79 -0.76 3.00 -0.73
N ALA A 80 -1.32 2.74 -1.91
CA ALA A 80 -2.76 2.81 -2.16
C ALA A 80 -3.38 1.48 -1.71
N ASP A 81 -4.05 1.50 -0.56
CA ASP A 81 -4.47 0.31 0.16
C ASP A 81 -5.90 -0.13 -0.20
N HIS A 82 -6.05 -1.33 -0.75
CA HIS A 82 -7.33 -1.91 -1.20
C HIS A 82 -8.12 -1.02 -2.18
N PHE A 83 -7.45 -0.46 -3.20
CA PHE A 83 -8.12 0.27 -4.26
C PHE A 83 -8.85 -0.70 -5.19
N LYS A 84 -10.09 -0.37 -5.59
CA LYS A 84 -11.05 -1.31 -6.20
C LYS A 84 -11.18 -1.18 -7.72
N SER A 85 -10.45 -0.27 -8.34
CA SER A 85 -10.51 -0.07 -9.78
C SER A 85 -9.17 0.32 -10.38
N PHE A 86 -8.97 -0.05 -11.65
CA PHE A 86 -7.83 0.39 -12.43
C PHE A 86 -7.67 1.92 -12.41
N GLU A 87 -8.77 2.64 -12.58
CA GLU A 87 -8.75 4.11 -12.66
C GLU A 87 -8.25 4.75 -11.35
N LYS A 88 -8.66 4.23 -10.19
CA LYS A 88 -8.19 4.71 -8.88
C LYS A 88 -6.71 4.39 -8.67
N CYS A 89 -6.27 3.18 -9.04
CA CYS A 89 -4.84 2.82 -9.00
C CYS A 89 -4.02 3.71 -9.93
N ARG A 90 -4.51 3.99 -11.14
CA ARG A 90 -3.86 4.91 -12.09
C ARG A 90 -3.68 6.30 -11.48
N GLN A 91 -4.74 6.86 -10.85
CA GLN A 91 -4.67 8.16 -10.18
C GLN A 91 -3.62 8.18 -9.06
N ALA A 92 -3.54 7.13 -8.24
CA ALA A 92 -2.53 7.02 -7.20
C ALA A 92 -1.10 6.94 -7.78
N ILE A 93 -0.91 6.15 -8.84
CA ILE A 93 0.38 6.05 -9.56
C ILE A 93 0.78 7.42 -10.11
N ASP A 94 -0.14 8.12 -10.77
CA ASP A 94 0.09 9.45 -11.35
C ASP A 94 0.36 10.51 -10.26
N ALA A 95 -0.25 10.38 -9.08
CA ALA A 95 0.01 11.25 -7.94
C ALA A 95 1.38 11.01 -7.31
N GLY A 96 1.99 9.83 -7.48
CA GLY A 96 3.33 9.50 -7.00
C GLY A 96 3.36 8.57 -5.80
N TYR A 97 2.37 7.69 -5.65
CA TYR A 97 2.43 6.58 -4.71
C TYR A 97 3.57 5.62 -5.05
N ASP A 98 4.21 5.04 -4.05
CA ASP A 98 5.33 4.10 -4.23
C ASP A 98 4.84 2.69 -4.56
N THR A 99 3.61 2.34 -4.15
CA THR A 99 2.96 1.05 -4.40
C THR A 99 1.45 1.18 -4.43
N VAL A 100 0.80 0.25 -5.10
CA VAL A 100 -0.67 0.14 -5.15
C VAL A 100 -1.10 -1.31 -4.93
N LEU A 101 -2.10 -1.52 -4.08
CA LEU A 101 -2.85 -2.77 -3.95
C LEU A 101 -4.16 -2.63 -4.71
N ILE A 102 -4.31 -3.42 -5.77
CA ILE A 102 -5.59 -3.56 -6.49
C ILE A 102 -6.39 -4.72 -5.92
N ASP A 103 -7.51 -4.39 -5.30
CA ASP A 103 -8.41 -5.36 -4.66
C ASP A 103 -9.42 -5.92 -5.67
N GLY A 104 -9.05 -7.05 -6.27
CA GLY A 104 -9.90 -7.87 -7.14
C GLY A 104 -10.59 -9.02 -6.41
N SER A 105 -10.61 -9.03 -5.06
CA SER A 105 -11.10 -10.15 -4.24
C SER A 105 -12.56 -10.56 -4.50
N LYS A 106 -13.38 -9.62 -5.00
CA LYS A 106 -14.79 -9.87 -5.37
C LYS A 106 -14.98 -10.36 -6.81
N LEU A 107 -13.92 -10.39 -7.62
CA LEU A 107 -13.94 -10.83 -9.00
C LEU A 107 -13.67 -12.33 -9.11
N GLY A 108 -14.06 -12.92 -10.24
CA GLY A 108 -13.59 -14.26 -10.62
C GLY A 108 -12.07 -14.27 -10.82
N TYR A 109 -11.46 -15.45 -10.66
CA TYR A 109 -10.01 -15.62 -10.73
C TYR A 109 -9.39 -15.01 -12.01
N GLU A 110 -9.96 -15.33 -13.18
CA GLU A 110 -9.47 -14.84 -14.47
C GLU A 110 -9.65 -13.32 -14.61
N GLU A 111 -10.77 -12.78 -14.12
CA GLU A 111 -11.02 -11.33 -14.14
C GLU A 111 -10.06 -10.58 -13.22
N ASN A 112 -9.74 -11.15 -12.05
CA ASN A 112 -8.76 -10.59 -11.13
C ASN A 112 -7.36 -10.56 -11.77
N ILE A 113 -6.93 -11.64 -12.43
CA ILE A 113 -5.66 -11.67 -13.17
C ILE A 113 -5.60 -10.56 -14.22
N VAL A 114 -6.67 -10.39 -15.00
CA VAL A 114 -6.74 -9.34 -16.03
C VAL A 114 -6.62 -7.95 -15.42
N LEU A 115 -7.33 -7.69 -14.30
CA LEU A 115 -7.29 -6.42 -13.60
C LEU A 115 -5.89 -6.11 -13.03
N VAL A 116 -5.29 -7.07 -12.32
CA VAL A 116 -3.93 -6.92 -11.76
C VAL A 116 -2.92 -6.68 -12.88
N LYS A 117 -3.03 -7.43 -13.99
CA LYS A 117 -2.15 -7.24 -15.14
C LYS A 117 -2.29 -5.85 -15.74
N GLN A 118 -3.51 -5.33 -15.89
CA GLN A 118 -3.76 -3.99 -16.42
C GLN A 118 -3.09 -2.92 -15.55
N VAL A 119 -3.20 -3.02 -14.22
CA VAL A 119 -2.53 -2.10 -13.29
C VAL A 119 -1.00 -2.23 -13.40
N LYS A 120 -0.48 -3.47 -13.47
CA LYS A 120 0.97 -3.72 -13.57
C LYS A 120 1.55 -3.18 -14.87
N ASP A 121 0.86 -3.37 -15.99
CA ASP A 121 1.28 -2.85 -17.30
C ASP A 121 1.36 -1.31 -17.29
N TYR A 122 0.42 -0.64 -16.59
CA TYR A 122 0.45 0.81 -16.42
C TYR A 122 1.56 1.28 -15.47
N ALA A 123 1.73 0.62 -14.33
CA ALA A 123 2.73 0.95 -13.32
C ALA A 123 4.18 0.78 -13.82
N GLY A 124 4.39 -0.15 -14.76
CA GLY A 124 5.73 -0.51 -15.24
C GLY A 124 6.62 -0.99 -14.10
N ASP A 125 7.89 -0.56 -14.11
CA ASP A 125 8.87 -0.92 -13.08
C ASP A 125 9.02 0.16 -11.99
N LYS A 126 8.27 1.26 -12.10
CA LYS A 126 8.40 2.41 -11.19
C LYS A 126 7.61 2.25 -9.91
N VAL A 127 6.47 1.58 -9.96
CA VAL A 127 5.54 1.40 -8.85
C VAL A 127 5.33 -0.09 -8.62
N ALA A 128 5.45 -0.53 -7.37
CA ALA A 128 5.13 -1.91 -7.01
C ALA A 128 3.61 -2.12 -7.08
N VAL A 129 3.19 -3.31 -7.52
CA VAL A 129 1.77 -3.67 -7.61
C VAL A 129 1.53 -4.93 -6.80
N GLU A 130 0.58 -4.87 -5.89
CA GLU A 130 0.07 -5.97 -5.12
C GLU A 130 -1.32 -6.35 -5.64
N GLY A 131 -1.58 -7.64 -5.81
CA GLY A 131 -2.87 -8.19 -6.17
C GLY A 131 -3.43 -9.01 -5.01
N GLU A 132 -4.74 -8.95 -4.79
CA GLU A 132 -5.40 -9.74 -3.75
C GLU A 132 -6.11 -10.94 -4.35
N LEU A 133 -5.75 -12.15 -3.88
CA LEU A 133 -6.37 -13.40 -4.28
C LEU A 133 -7.23 -13.95 -3.14
N GLY A 134 -8.49 -14.23 -3.45
CA GLY A 134 -9.46 -14.67 -2.44
C GLY A 134 -10.01 -13.51 -1.61
N TYR A 135 -11.05 -13.80 -0.85
CA TYR A 135 -11.73 -12.78 -0.06
C TYR A 135 -11.06 -12.63 1.31
N LEU A 136 -10.23 -11.62 1.46
CA LEU A 136 -9.81 -11.12 2.76
C LEU A 136 -10.83 -10.07 3.20
N ARG A 137 -11.35 -10.23 4.39
CA ARG A 137 -12.41 -9.36 4.90
C ARG A 137 -11.91 -7.93 5.06
N GLY A 138 -12.59 -6.99 4.42
CA GLY A 138 -12.41 -5.58 4.72
C GLY A 138 -12.64 -5.30 6.20
N SER A 139 -11.85 -4.43 6.79
CA SER A 139 -11.75 -4.15 8.22
C SER A 139 -13.04 -3.70 8.92
N SER A 140 -14.11 -3.42 8.18
CA SER A 140 -15.35 -2.83 8.71
C SER A 140 -16.60 -3.70 8.51
N GLU A 141 -16.51 -4.89 7.91
CA GLU A 141 -17.68 -5.74 7.69
C GLU A 141 -17.83 -6.79 8.78
N VAL A 142 -18.96 -6.73 9.52
CA VAL A 142 -19.37 -7.83 10.41
C VAL A 142 -19.86 -8.98 9.55
N GLN A 143 -19.07 -10.02 9.44
CA GLN A 143 -19.43 -11.19 8.64
C GLN A 143 -20.16 -12.24 9.47
N ARG A 144 -21.24 -12.77 8.90
CA ARG A 144 -22.05 -13.85 9.51
C ARG A 144 -21.54 -15.26 9.17
N LYS A 145 -20.64 -15.42 8.20
CA LYS A 145 -20.05 -16.70 7.80
C LYS A 145 -18.58 -16.51 7.41
N VAL A 146 -17.71 -17.42 7.86
CA VAL A 146 -16.30 -17.47 7.47
C VAL A 146 -16.17 -18.52 6.36
N GLU A 147 -15.89 -18.10 5.14
CA GLU A 147 -15.37 -19.00 4.12
C GLU A 147 -13.84 -18.89 4.14
N ILE A 148 -13.18 -19.98 4.49
CA ILE A 148 -11.72 -20.06 4.41
C ILE A 148 -11.41 -20.53 3.01
N SER A 149 -10.70 -19.72 2.21
CA SER A 149 -10.16 -20.18 0.95
C SER A 149 -9.14 -21.29 1.24
N SER A 150 -9.40 -22.49 0.75
CA SER A 150 -8.37 -23.54 0.71
C SER A 150 -7.31 -23.12 -0.31
N ALA A 151 -6.10 -22.86 0.15
CA ALA A 151 -4.93 -22.71 -0.71
C ALA A 151 -4.63 -24.01 -1.44
#